data_a86ac4495abc024a53d3427f861f8a4e
#
_entry.id   a86ac4495abc024a53d3427f861f8a4e
#
_cell.length_a   1.000
_cell.length_b   1.000
_cell.length_c   1.000
_cell.angle_alpha   90.00
_cell.angle_beta   90.00
_cell.angle_gamma   90.00
#
_symmetry.space_group_name_H-M   'P 1'
#
loop_
_entity.id
_entity.type
_entity.pdbx_description
1 polymer ?
#
loop_
_entity_poly.entity_id
_entity_poly.type
_entity_poly.pdbx_seq_one_letter_code
_entity_poly.pdbx_strand_id
1 'polypeptide(L)'
;NHQPTPPPAALNPTTKSITPKVKNGSMSDKSGFVLNTLRGDAIYNDKQIKLTDFVLKTPYTSIENETDLTFTSLDDLTKNPERVKLKIDLKNTVIGLKDATFFSDALPQQYANLKIKVDAKVDGYLNKLNIPKLQVSGLRNTQIDINGKANNVTDVNKAFLDLNIKKV
;
A
#
# COMPACT_ATOMS: atom_id res chain seq x y z
N ASN A 1 -11.09 -42.37 -29.89
CA ASN A 1 -9.94 -41.44 -29.93
C ASN A 1 -10.35 -40.13 -29.23
N HIS A 2 -10.04 -40.10 -27.94
CA HIS A 2 -10.21 -38.87 -27.14
C HIS A 2 -8.88 -38.16 -27.14
N GLN A 3 -8.79 -37.07 -27.88
CA GLN A 3 -7.61 -36.19 -27.89
C GLN A 3 -7.63 -35.38 -26.59
N PRO A 4 -6.57 -35.37 -25.77
CA PRO A 4 -6.56 -34.57 -24.56
C PRO A 4 -6.53 -33.07 -24.97
N THR A 5 -7.43 -32.29 -24.40
CA THR A 5 -7.42 -30.85 -24.51
C THR A 5 -6.11 -30.30 -23.94
N PRO A 6 -5.40 -29.42 -24.68
CA PRO A 6 -4.19 -28.83 -24.15
C PRO A 6 -4.52 -27.98 -22.91
N PRO A 7 -3.60 -27.93 -21.91
CA PRO A 7 -3.80 -27.07 -20.75
C PRO A 7 -3.89 -25.59 -21.18
N PRO A 8 -4.68 -24.78 -20.47
CA PRO A 8 -4.76 -23.35 -20.77
C PRO A 8 -3.34 -22.74 -20.69
N ALA A 9 -3.02 -21.92 -21.69
CA ALA A 9 -1.74 -21.25 -21.78
C ALA A 9 -1.48 -20.47 -20.47
N ALA A 10 -0.34 -20.74 -19.81
CA ALA A 10 0.09 -19.98 -18.66
C ALA A 10 0.25 -18.50 -19.08
N LEU A 11 -0.48 -17.59 -18.41
CA LEU A 11 -0.35 -16.16 -18.62
C LEU A 11 1.09 -15.77 -18.26
N ASN A 12 1.85 -15.30 -19.25
CA ASN A 12 3.19 -14.78 -19.01
C ASN A 12 3.10 -13.57 -18.07
N PRO A 13 3.98 -13.46 -17.06
CA PRO A 13 4.01 -12.31 -16.18
C PRO A 13 4.22 -11.04 -17.01
N THR A 14 3.27 -10.10 -16.91
CA THR A 14 3.39 -8.80 -17.59
C THR A 14 4.07 -7.84 -16.64
N THR A 15 5.31 -7.47 -16.95
CA THR A 15 6.00 -6.38 -16.26
C THR A 15 5.65 -5.07 -16.96
N LYS A 16 5.04 -4.13 -16.25
CA LYS A 16 4.80 -2.76 -16.73
C LYS A 16 5.60 -1.80 -15.89
N SER A 17 6.48 -1.03 -16.53
CA SER A 17 7.04 0.17 -15.90
C SER A 17 5.97 1.25 -15.82
N ILE A 18 5.64 1.69 -14.62
CA ILE A 18 4.76 2.82 -14.39
C ILE A 18 5.64 4.07 -14.40
N THR A 19 5.89 4.60 -15.57
CA THR A 19 6.52 5.92 -15.72
C THR A 19 5.59 6.78 -16.57
N PRO A 20 4.62 7.48 -15.96
CA PRO A 20 3.90 8.48 -16.71
C PRO A 20 4.94 9.49 -17.18
N LYS A 21 4.92 9.84 -18.48
CA LYS A 21 5.67 10.97 -19.00
C LYS A 21 5.04 12.23 -18.44
N VAL A 22 5.31 12.54 -17.19
CA VAL A 22 5.06 13.87 -16.63
C VAL A 22 6.15 14.75 -17.24
N LYS A 23 5.88 15.29 -18.41
CA LYS A 23 6.61 16.45 -18.90
C LYS A 23 6.41 17.53 -17.84
N ASN A 24 7.49 17.92 -17.13
CA ASN A 24 7.62 19.13 -16.31
C ASN A 24 6.33 19.98 -16.19
N GLY A 25 5.24 19.38 -15.71
CA GLY A 25 3.94 19.97 -15.63
C GLY A 25 3.08 19.04 -14.77
N SER A 26 2.68 19.54 -13.64
CA SER A 26 1.70 18.93 -12.77
C SER A 26 0.48 18.45 -13.57
N MET A 27 0.12 17.18 -13.45
CA MET A 27 -1.25 16.76 -13.79
C MET A 27 -2.15 17.35 -12.71
N SER A 28 -2.91 18.38 -13.05
CA SER A 28 -3.99 18.88 -12.21
C SER A 28 -5.32 18.48 -12.83
N ASP A 29 -6.20 17.94 -12.04
CA ASP A 29 -7.59 17.77 -12.44
C ASP A 29 -8.44 18.96 -11.99
N LYS A 30 -9.73 18.94 -12.31
CA LYS A 30 -10.68 19.99 -11.94
C LYS A 30 -10.87 20.15 -10.42
N SER A 31 -10.44 19.16 -9.62
CA SER A 31 -10.49 19.19 -8.15
C SER A 31 -9.34 19.99 -7.54
N GLY A 32 -8.32 20.34 -8.35
CA GLY A 32 -7.10 20.99 -7.88
C GLY A 32 -6.04 20.02 -7.32
N PHE A 33 -6.25 18.70 -7.45
CA PHE A 33 -5.24 17.70 -7.11
C PHE A 33 -4.07 17.77 -8.10
N VAL A 34 -2.86 17.77 -7.58
CA VAL A 34 -1.61 17.90 -8.36
C VAL A 34 -0.74 16.68 -8.12
N LEU A 35 -0.40 15.97 -9.19
CA LEU A 35 0.53 14.85 -9.17
C LEU A 35 1.87 15.29 -9.77
N ASN A 36 2.92 15.34 -8.95
CA ASN A 36 4.26 15.76 -9.38
C ASN A 36 5.10 14.61 -9.93
N THR A 37 5.03 13.43 -9.28
CA THR A 37 5.80 12.27 -9.67
C THR A 37 4.98 11.01 -9.45
N LEU A 38 4.99 10.14 -10.44
CA LEU A 38 4.55 8.76 -10.31
C LEU A 38 5.51 7.87 -11.10
N ARG A 39 6.22 6.99 -10.44
CA ARG A 39 7.15 6.04 -11.08
C ARG A 39 7.20 4.74 -10.31
N GLY A 40 7.72 3.72 -10.96
CA GLY A 40 7.93 2.39 -10.39
C GLY A 40 7.78 1.31 -11.44
N ASP A 41 8.12 0.10 -11.06
CA ASP A 41 7.90 -1.09 -11.86
C ASP A 41 6.76 -1.90 -11.25
N ALA A 42 5.87 -2.40 -12.08
CA ALA A 42 4.77 -3.24 -11.66
C ALA A 42 4.79 -4.58 -12.40
N ILE A 43 4.67 -5.66 -11.64
CA ILE A 43 4.39 -7.00 -12.15
C ILE A 43 2.96 -7.33 -11.76
N TYR A 44 2.19 -7.77 -12.73
CA TYR A 44 0.82 -8.23 -12.52
C TYR A 44 0.58 -9.52 -13.32
N ASN A 45 0.11 -10.55 -12.62
CA ASN A 45 -0.33 -11.79 -13.22
C ASN A 45 -1.41 -12.46 -12.36
N ASP A 46 -1.82 -13.67 -12.71
CA ASP A 46 -2.86 -14.42 -12.00
C ASP A 46 -2.48 -14.90 -10.59
N LYS A 47 -1.22 -14.70 -10.17
CA LYS A 47 -0.69 -15.18 -8.88
C LYS A 47 0.08 -14.12 -8.08
N GLN A 48 0.38 -12.98 -8.69
CA GLN A 48 1.22 -11.97 -8.07
C GLN A 48 0.88 -10.55 -8.54
N ILE A 49 0.91 -9.63 -7.61
CA ILE A 49 1.00 -8.19 -7.86
C ILE A 49 2.23 -7.69 -7.12
N LYS A 50 3.19 -7.13 -7.84
CA LYS A 50 4.42 -6.60 -7.24
C LYS A 50 4.67 -5.19 -7.73
N LEU A 51 4.93 -4.29 -6.78
CA LEU A 51 5.41 -2.93 -7.03
C LEU A 51 6.84 -2.83 -6.52
N THR A 52 7.76 -2.36 -7.36
CA THR A 52 9.16 -2.17 -7.03
C THR A 52 9.55 -0.72 -7.32
N ASP A 53 10.32 -0.10 -6.43
CA ASP A 53 10.79 1.29 -6.56
C ASP A 53 9.63 2.29 -6.83
N PHE A 54 8.47 2.00 -6.23
CA PHE A 54 7.31 2.87 -6.40
C PHE A 54 7.49 4.19 -5.65
N VAL A 55 7.34 5.28 -6.39
CA VAL A 55 7.39 6.64 -5.85
C VAL A 55 6.20 7.43 -6.35
N LEU A 56 5.46 8.00 -5.40
CA LEU A 56 4.39 8.97 -5.65
C LEU A 56 4.71 10.25 -4.92
N LYS A 57 4.67 11.39 -5.64
CA LYS A 57 4.85 12.72 -5.04
C LYS A 57 3.76 13.68 -5.50
N THR A 58 3.24 14.41 -4.55
CA THR A 58 2.39 15.58 -4.70
C THR A 58 3.06 16.76 -4.00
N PRO A 59 2.50 17.97 -4.00
CA PRO A 59 3.02 19.07 -3.19
C PRO A 59 3.04 18.79 -1.67
N TYR A 60 2.20 17.86 -1.17
CA TYR A 60 2.04 17.61 0.26
C TYR A 60 2.43 16.19 0.69
N THR A 61 2.43 15.24 -0.23
CA THR A 61 2.68 13.80 0.03
C THR A 61 3.89 13.31 -0.73
N SER A 62 4.66 12.43 -0.10
CA SER A 62 5.74 11.68 -0.73
C SER A 62 5.69 10.24 -0.23
N ILE A 63 5.50 9.28 -1.12
CA ILE A 63 5.42 7.86 -0.80
C ILE A 63 6.52 7.11 -1.54
N GLU A 64 7.31 6.33 -0.81
CA GLU A 64 8.23 5.34 -1.35
C GLU A 64 7.79 3.97 -0.85
N ASN A 65 7.46 3.07 -1.78
CA ASN A 65 6.82 1.81 -1.47
C ASN A 65 7.39 0.65 -2.29
N GLU A 66 7.55 -0.48 -1.61
CA GLU A 66 7.66 -1.80 -2.22
C GLU A 66 6.52 -2.67 -1.69
N THR A 67 5.81 -3.32 -2.59
CA THR A 67 4.70 -4.21 -2.24
C THR A 67 4.80 -5.48 -3.05
N ASP A 68 4.63 -6.61 -2.39
CA ASP A 68 4.52 -7.92 -3.02
C ASP A 68 3.29 -8.63 -2.45
N LEU A 69 2.32 -8.89 -3.32
CA LEU A 69 1.12 -9.67 -3.00
C LEU A 69 1.17 -10.95 -3.81
N THR A 70 1.12 -12.09 -3.13
CA THR A 70 1.04 -13.42 -3.75
C THR A 70 -0.24 -14.13 -3.32
N PHE A 71 -0.89 -14.78 -4.27
CA PHE A 71 -2.17 -15.45 -4.09
C PHE A 71 -2.29 -16.66 -5.03
N THR A 72 -3.27 -17.53 -4.79
CA THR A 72 -3.51 -18.71 -5.63
C THR A 72 -4.29 -18.36 -6.89
N SER A 73 -5.22 -17.39 -6.76
CA SER A 73 -6.01 -16.86 -7.87
C SER A 73 -6.40 -15.40 -7.59
N LEU A 74 -6.73 -14.64 -8.62
CA LEU A 74 -7.20 -13.24 -8.49
C LEU A 74 -8.46 -13.13 -7.61
N ASP A 75 -9.29 -14.18 -7.57
CA ASP A 75 -10.47 -14.22 -6.70
C ASP A 75 -10.11 -14.13 -5.21
N ASP A 76 -8.92 -14.56 -4.82
CA ASP A 76 -8.49 -14.47 -3.43
C ASP A 76 -8.39 -13.03 -2.94
N LEU A 77 -8.11 -12.06 -3.83
CA LEU A 77 -8.04 -10.65 -3.45
C LEU A 77 -9.37 -10.10 -2.91
N THR A 78 -10.48 -10.67 -3.34
CA THR A 78 -11.83 -10.19 -2.99
C THR A 78 -12.64 -11.17 -2.17
N LYS A 79 -12.49 -12.47 -2.44
CA LYS A 79 -13.32 -13.52 -1.82
C LYS A 79 -12.65 -14.22 -0.65
N ASN A 80 -11.32 -14.35 -0.70
CA ASN A 80 -10.54 -15.07 0.32
C ASN A 80 -9.26 -14.28 0.69
N PRO A 81 -9.38 -13.03 1.14
CA PRO A 81 -8.22 -12.17 1.38
C PRO A 81 -7.24 -12.75 2.42
N GLU A 82 -7.69 -13.64 3.29
CA GLU A 82 -6.85 -14.36 4.24
C GLU A 82 -5.83 -15.31 3.57
N ARG A 83 -6.01 -15.64 2.29
CA ARG A 83 -5.09 -16.47 1.49
C ARG A 83 -4.03 -15.65 0.77
N VAL A 84 -4.17 -14.34 0.78
CA VAL A 84 -3.21 -13.44 0.16
C VAL A 84 -2.03 -13.26 1.10
N LYS A 85 -0.84 -13.66 0.64
CA LYS A 85 0.41 -13.34 1.31
C LYS A 85 0.86 -11.95 0.88
N LEU A 86 1.20 -11.12 1.83
CA LEU A 86 1.65 -9.76 1.55
C LEU A 86 3.03 -9.49 2.15
N LYS A 87 3.76 -8.61 1.50
CA LYS A 87 4.97 -7.98 2.01
C LYS A 87 4.96 -6.52 1.56
N ILE A 88 4.93 -5.63 2.53
CA ILE A 88 4.86 -4.17 2.28
C ILE A 88 6.01 -3.51 3.00
N ASP A 89 6.72 -2.65 2.29
CA ASP A 89 7.77 -1.78 2.83
C ASP A 89 7.47 -0.33 2.43
N LEU A 90 7.20 0.52 3.42
CA LEU A 90 7.05 1.96 3.28
C LEU A 90 8.27 2.63 3.88
N LYS A 91 9.00 3.39 3.07
CA LYS A 91 10.19 4.15 3.49
C LYS A 91 10.00 5.62 3.20
N ASN A 92 10.57 6.48 4.04
CA ASN A 92 10.60 7.93 3.79
C ASN A 92 9.23 8.51 3.39
N THR A 93 8.15 7.89 3.88
CA THR A 93 6.80 8.25 3.48
C THR A 93 6.29 9.41 4.33
N VAL A 94 5.84 10.45 3.66
CA VAL A 94 5.18 11.61 4.27
C VAL A 94 3.82 11.75 3.62
N ILE A 95 2.76 11.71 4.41
CA ILE A 95 1.39 11.90 3.96
C ILE A 95 0.91 13.27 4.43
N GLY A 96 0.68 14.17 3.48
CA GLY A 96 0.05 15.47 3.75
C GLY A 96 -1.47 15.31 3.76
N LEU A 97 -2.11 15.58 4.90
CA LEU A 97 -3.56 15.39 5.01
C LEU A 97 -4.35 16.36 4.09
N LYS A 98 -3.71 17.39 3.57
CA LYS A 98 -4.31 18.25 2.55
C LYS A 98 -4.68 17.48 1.28
N ASP A 99 -3.86 16.50 0.87
CA ASP A 99 -4.21 15.65 -0.28
C ASP A 99 -5.42 14.76 0.01
N ALA A 100 -5.57 14.31 1.26
CA ALA A 100 -6.71 13.48 1.65
C ALA A 100 -8.04 14.24 1.54
N THR A 101 -8.05 15.56 1.64
CA THR A 101 -9.26 16.38 1.47
C THR A 101 -9.83 16.34 0.05
N PHE A 102 -9.02 15.98 -0.95
CA PHE A 102 -9.50 15.81 -2.33
C PHE A 102 -10.30 14.50 -2.52
N PHE A 103 -10.13 13.54 -1.60
CA PHE A 103 -10.75 12.21 -1.70
C PHE A 103 -11.84 11.96 -0.67
N SER A 104 -11.92 12.81 0.36
CA SER A 104 -12.89 12.64 1.45
C SER A 104 -13.24 13.98 2.12
N ASP A 105 -14.52 14.31 2.13
CA ASP A 105 -15.05 15.47 2.87
C ASP A 105 -15.14 15.19 4.39
N ALA A 106 -14.89 13.96 4.81
CA ALA A 106 -14.96 13.57 6.22
C ALA A 106 -13.77 14.07 7.06
N LEU A 107 -12.69 14.56 6.40
CA LEU A 107 -11.53 15.07 7.12
C LEU A 107 -11.78 16.51 7.60
N PRO A 108 -11.80 16.76 8.91
CA PRO A 108 -11.97 18.11 9.43
C PRO A 108 -10.84 19.03 8.96
N GLN A 109 -11.19 20.24 8.51
CA GLN A 109 -10.26 21.23 7.97
C GLN A 109 -9.10 21.58 8.92
N GLN A 110 -9.30 21.47 10.21
CA GLN A 110 -8.26 21.70 11.22
C GLN A 110 -7.05 20.75 11.11
N TYR A 111 -7.22 19.61 10.44
CA TYR A 111 -6.15 18.62 10.23
C TYR A 111 -5.50 18.72 8.85
N ALA A 112 -6.04 19.55 7.94
CA ALA A 112 -5.55 19.65 6.56
C ALA A 112 -4.07 20.05 6.45
N ASN A 113 -3.53 20.78 7.43
CA ASN A 113 -2.12 21.19 7.43
C ASN A 113 -1.16 20.19 8.09
N LEU A 114 -1.67 19.07 8.59
CA LEU A 114 -0.82 18.05 9.21
C LEU A 114 -0.09 17.23 8.15
N LYS A 115 1.14 16.86 8.50
CA LYS A 115 1.97 15.92 7.75
C LYS A 115 2.31 14.75 8.66
N ILE A 116 1.98 13.55 8.23
CA ILE A 116 2.25 12.32 8.96
C ILE A 116 3.43 11.63 8.28
N LYS A 117 4.49 11.36 9.04
CA LYS A 117 5.61 10.53 8.59
C LYS A 117 5.33 9.10 8.96
N VAL A 118 5.53 8.17 8.01
CA VAL A 118 5.32 6.74 8.19
C VAL A 118 6.50 5.97 7.65
N ASP A 119 7.07 5.11 8.49
CA ASP A 119 7.97 4.04 8.09
C ASP A 119 7.39 2.73 8.58
N ALA A 120 7.15 1.78 7.69
CA ALA A 120 6.50 0.53 8.04
C ALA A 120 7.04 -0.64 7.24
N LYS A 121 7.16 -1.78 7.92
CA LYS A 121 7.36 -3.10 7.31
C LYS A 121 6.31 -4.03 7.85
N VAL A 122 5.58 -4.67 6.94
CA VAL A 122 4.52 -5.64 7.26
C VAL A 122 4.66 -6.83 6.33
N ASP A 123 4.57 -8.02 6.86
CA ASP A 123 4.58 -9.26 6.08
C ASP A 123 3.64 -10.31 6.67
N GLY A 124 3.31 -11.32 5.87
CA GLY A 124 2.47 -12.44 6.28
C GLY A 124 1.15 -12.52 5.54
N TYR A 125 0.13 -13.04 6.20
CA TYR A 125 -1.25 -13.16 5.71
C TYR A 125 -2.17 -12.24 6.52
N LEU A 126 -3.28 -11.80 5.95
CA LEU A 126 -4.23 -10.90 6.65
C LEU A 126 -4.80 -11.50 7.94
N ASN A 127 -4.85 -12.83 8.06
CA ASN A 127 -5.20 -13.51 9.30
C ASN A 127 -4.02 -13.70 10.26
N LYS A 128 -2.79 -13.46 9.81
CA LYS A 128 -1.56 -13.62 10.61
C LYS A 128 -0.45 -12.71 10.07
N LEU A 129 -0.48 -11.46 10.45
CA LEU A 129 0.51 -10.46 10.06
C LEU A 129 1.65 -10.35 11.07
N ASN A 130 2.86 -10.21 10.55
CA ASN A 130 4.01 -9.69 11.28
C ASN A 130 4.18 -8.21 10.95
N ILE A 131 4.50 -7.42 11.96
CA ILE A 131 4.79 -6.00 11.85
C ILE A 131 6.17 -5.75 12.45
N PRO A 132 7.26 -6.03 11.70
CA PRO A 132 8.62 -5.81 12.20
C PRO A 132 8.89 -4.35 12.56
N LYS A 133 8.19 -3.42 11.89
CA LYS A 133 8.38 -1.99 12.10
C LYS A 133 7.11 -1.24 11.74
N LEU A 134 6.67 -0.37 12.64
CA LEU A 134 5.72 0.69 12.34
C LEU A 134 6.09 1.94 13.15
N GLN A 135 6.57 2.95 12.46
CA GLN A 135 6.92 4.25 13.03
C GLN A 135 6.02 5.31 12.41
N VAL A 136 5.32 6.04 13.24
CA VAL A 136 4.43 7.14 12.84
C VAL A 136 4.78 8.37 13.64
N SER A 137 4.94 9.51 13.00
CA SER A 137 5.19 10.79 13.66
C SER A 137 4.49 11.94 12.91
N GLY A 138 4.42 13.11 13.54
CA GLY A 138 3.82 14.30 12.93
C GLY A 138 2.43 14.66 13.47
N LEU A 139 1.88 13.87 14.39
CA LEU A 139 0.63 14.17 15.09
C LEU A 139 0.97 14.92 16.39
N ARG A 140 1.01 16.26 16.35
CA ARG A 140 1.18 17.14 17.54
C ARG A 140 2.29 16.67 18.53
N ASN A 141 3.50 16.49 18.02
CA ASN A 141 4.65 15.98 18.79
C ASN A 141 4.55 14.51 19.25
N THR A 142 3.56 13.77 18.76
CA THR A 142 3.45 12.34 19.02
C THR A 142 4.35 11.57 18.07
N GLN A 143 5.11 10.63 18.62
CA GLN A 143 5.87 9.66 17.85
C GLN A 143 5.51 8.27 18.34
N ILE A 144 4.97 7.44 17.48
CA ILE A 144 4.64 6.06 17.76
C ILE A 144 5.71 5.19 17.11
N ASP A 145 6.29 4.29 17.90
CA ASP A 145 7.23 3.27 17.44
C ASP A 145 6.79 1.93 18.01
N ILE A 146 6.29 1.06 17.16
CA ILE A 146 5.76 -0.24 17.54
C ILE A 146 6.27 -1.34 16.62
N ASN A 147 6.31 -2.55 17.15
CA ASN A 147 6.42 -3.79 16.39
C ASN A 147 5.53 -4.86 17.02
N GLY A 148 5.27 -5.95 16.32
CA GLY A 148 4.47 -7.04 16.85
C GLY A 148 3.76 -7.84 15.79
N LYS A 149 2.57 -8.32 16.17
CA LYS A 149 1.73 -9.17 15.33
C LYS A 149 0.29 -8.72 15.36
N ALA A 150 -0.40 -8.90 14.23
CA ALA A 150 -1.83 -8.65 14.12
C ALA A 150 -2.50 -9.87 13.48
N ASN A 151 -3.52 -10.39 14.10
CA ASN A 151 -4.25 -11.55 13.62
C ASN A 151 -5.69 -11.15 13.24
N ASN A 152 -6.23 -11.79 12.19
CA ASN A 152 -7.62 -11.64 11.75
C ASN A 152 -8.05 -10.19 11.52
N VAL A 153 -7.20 -9.37 10.93
CA VAL A 153 -7.45 -7.93 10.72
C VAL A 153 -8.66 -7.62 9.83
N THR A 154 -9.16 -8.62 9.11
CA THR A 154 -10.37 -8.51 8.27
C THR A 154 -11.67 -8.79 9.03
N ASP A 155 -11.60 -9.28 10.26
CA ASP A 155 -12.76 -9.57 11.10
C ASP A 155 -12.60 -8.87 12.46
N VAL A 156 -13.30 -7.75 12.64
CA VAL A 156 -13.22 -6.92 13.86
C VAL A 156 -13.53 -7.68 15.14
N ASN A 157 -14.38 -8.73 15.06
CA ASN A 157 -14.77 -9.53 16.23
C ASN A 157 -13.71 -10.56 16.62
N LYS A 158 -12.78 -10.85 15.72
CA LYS A 158 -11.68 -11.82 15.93
C LYS A 158 -10.32 -11.19 15.86
N ALA A 159 -10.25 -9.88 15.58
CA ALA A 159 -9.00 -9.15 15.48
C ALA A 159 -8.25 -9.18 16.81
N PHE A 160 -6.99 -9.53 16.77
CA PHE A 160 -6.10 -9.56 17.93
C PHE A 160 -4.78 -8.87 17.57
N LEU A 161 -4.35 -7.96 18.44
CA LEU A 161 -3.10 -7.22 18.30
C LEU A 161 -2.18 -7.56 19.48
N ASP A 162 -0.98 -8.01 19.17
CA ASP A 162 0.11 -8.21 20.11
C ASP A 162 1.24 -7.28 19.71
N LEU A 163 1.30 -6.10 20.34
CA LEU A 163 2.16 -5.01 19.94
C LEU A 163 3.09 -4.62 21.09
N ASN A 164 4.37 -4.49 20.77
CA ASN A 164 5.36 -3.87 21.63
C ASN A 164 5.44 -2.37 21.30
N ILE A 165 5.08 -1.53 22.24
CA ILE A 165 5.18 -0.07 22.12
C ILE A 165 6.55 0.34 22.67
N LYS A 166 7.42 0.84 21.80
CA LYS A 166 8.76 1.30 22.17
C LYS A 166 8.76 2.78 22.56
N LYS A 167 7.89 3.56 21.92
CA LYS A 167 7.77 5.00 22.14
C LYS A 167 6.39 5.51 21.75
N VAL A 168 5.87 6.43 22.55
CA VAL A 168 4.66 7.21 22.23
C VAL A 168 4.98 8.68 22.39
#